data_d43d8e228e72c4375a1fa710362151e7
#
_entry.id   d43d8e228e72c4375a1fa710362151e7
#
_cell.length_a   1.000
_cell.length_b   1.000
_cell.length_c   1.000
_cell.angle_alpha   90.00
_cell.angle_beta   90.00
_cell.angle_gamma   90.00
#
_symmetry.space_group_name_H-M   'P 1'
#
loop_
_entity.id
_entity.type
_entity.pdbx_description
1 polymer ?
#
loop_
_entity_poly.entity_id
_entity_poly.type
_entity_poly.pdbx_seq_one_letter_code
_entity_poly.pdbx_strand_id
1 'polypeptide(L)'
;EIASCLVGSEMCIRDSLITPLLPIHILWINLVTDSLPALALAVDPSEKDIMNRKPLKPKQGVFTKGMTFRVVYQGIMIGVITLIAFIIGLATPENELPVVQVTEANGIVRTLSAEEVKVEIGQAMAFTVLALSELVHVFNIRNNKKSIFKTGIFNNSKLILATVVSAGLMLVVLFIPALRNIFSIPVLPAMNILETVILVFMPIVVIELSLIHI
;
A
#
# COMPACT_ATOMS: atom_id res chain seq x y z
N GLU A 1 29.97 -5.64 23.00
CA GLU A 1 30.61 -4.58 22.17
C GLU A 1 30.26 -4.73 20.68
N ILE A 2 30.24 -5.94 20.07
CA ILE A 2 29.87 -6.15 18.66
C ILE A 2 28.40 -5.81 18.40
N ALA A 3 27.47 -6.15 19.30
CA ALA A 3 26.07 -5.83 19.17
C ALA A 3 25.76 -4.32 19.26
N SER A 4 26.50 -3.57 20.10
CA SER A 4 26.36 -2.12 20.20
C SER A 4 26.96 -1.39 18.98
N CYS A 5 27.98 -1.96 18.35
CA CYS A 5 28.55 -1.42 17.12
C CYS A 5 27.62 -1.62 15.90
N LEU A 6 26.92 -2.75 15.83
CA LEU A 6 25.90 -3.01 14.80
C LEU A 6 24.69 -2.07 14.94
N VAL A 7 24.20 -1.85 16.15
CA VAL A 7 23.11 -0.90 16.42
C VAL A 7 23.55 0.53 16.11
N GLY A 8 24.78 0.90 16.40
CA GLY A 8 25.33 2.23 16.07
C GLY A 8 25.48 2.46 14.57
N SER A 9 25.90 1.45 13.80
CA SER A 9 26.04 1.56 12.34
C SER A 9 24.68 1.60 11.64
N GLU A 10 23.68 0.87 12.13
CA GLU A 10 22.30 0.97 11.62
C GLU A 10 21.69 2.34 11.92
N MET A 11 21.96 2.94 13.07
CA MET A 11 21.52 4.28 13.42
C MET A 11 22.15 5.33 12.49
N CYS A 12 23.44 5.26 12.20
CA CYS A 12 24.13 6.17 11.28
C CYS A 12 23.65 6.04 9.83
N ILE A 13 23.31 4.82 9.37
CA ILE A 13 22.74 4.59 8.04
C ILE A 13 21.29 5.11 7.98
N ARG A 14 20.55 4.98 9.06
CA ARG A 14 19.17 5.43 9.17
C ARG A 14 19.04 6.94 9.16
N ASP A 15 19.98 7.66 9.75
CA ASP A 15 19.98 9.13 9.78
C ASP A 15 20.36 9.75 8.41
N SER A 16 20.96 8.99 7.50
CA SER A 16 21.38 9.47 6.18
C SER A 16 20.44 9.12 5.03
N LEU A 17 19.52 8.15 5.22
CA LEU A 17 18.56 7.71 4.20
C LEU A 17 17.14 7.94 4.68
N ILE A 18 16.45 8.87 4.01
CA ILE A 18 15.02 9.10 4.24
C ILE A 18 14.25 7.87 3.77
N THR A 19 13.68 7.09 4.71
CA THR A 19 12.92 5.89 4.38
C THR A 19 11.48 6.25 4.02
N PRO A 20 10.93 5.78 2.89
CA PRO A 20 9.57 6.09 2.48
C PRO A 20 8.50 5.40 3.33
N LEU A 21 8.84 4.33 4.04
CA LEU A 21 7.93 3.57 4.90
C LEU A 21 8.62 3.21 6.22
N LEU A 22 7.87 3.32 7.31
CA LEU A 22 8.31 2.86 8.62
C LEU A 22 8.05 1.35 8.77
N PRO A 23 8.80 0.63 9.63
CA PRO A 23 8.56 -0.80 9.90
C PRO A 23 7.14 -1.11 10.35
N ILE A 24 6.51 -0.22 11.13
CA ILE A 24 5.13 -0.37 11.59
C ILE A 24 4.12 -0.30 10.43
N HIS A 25 4.40 0.51 9.40
CA HIS A 25 3.57 0.58 8.19
C HIS A 25 3.58 -0.75 7.44
N ILE A 26 4.76 -1.34 7.25
CA ILE A 26 4.91 -2.64 6.58
C ILE A 26 4.24 -3.76 7.37
N LEU A 27 4.40 -3.75 8.69
CA LEU A 27 3.73 -4.73 9.56
C LEU A 27 2.20 -4.64 9.44
N TRP A 28 1.65 -3.43 9.44
CA TRP A 28 0.21 -3.20 9.30
C TRP A 28 -0.32 -3.69 7.95
N ILE A 29 0.37 -3.37 6.86
CA ILE A 29 0.00 -3.79 5.51
C ILE A 29 -0.07 -5.32 5.46
N ASN A 30 0.99 -6.01 5.83
CA ASN A 30 1.05 -7.47 5.77
C ASN A 30 0.01 -8.15 6.67
N LEU A 31 -0.27 -7.58 7.86
CA LEU A 31 -1.18 -8.19 8.82
C LEU A 31 -2.66 -7.88 8.51
N VAL A 32 -2.98 -6.67 8.13
CA VAL A 32 -4.37 -6.20 8.03
C VAL A 32 -4.83 -6.10 6.59
N THR A 33 -4.05 -5.43 5.72
CA THR A 33 -4.49 -5.17 4.35
C THR A 33 -4.33 -6.37 3.45
N ASP A 34 -3.33 -7.22 3.64
CA ASP A 34 -3.07 -8.39 2.78
C ASP A 34 -3.78 -9.65 3.26
N SER A 35 -3.80 -9.90 4.59
CA SER A 35 -4.29 -11.17 5.13
C SER A 35 -5.78 -11.39 4.88
N LEU A 36 -6.62 -10.38 5.07
CA LEU A 36 -8.07 -10.52 4.92
C LEU A 36 -8.48 -10.75 3.47
N PRO A 37 -8.01 -9.97 2.47
CA PRO A 37 -8.29 -10.26 1.07
C PRO A 37 -7.69 -11.60 0.60
N ALA A 38 -6.51 -12.00 1.08
CA ALA A 38 -5.91 -13.28 0.74
C ALA A 38 -6.78 -14.46 1.20
N LEU A 39 -7.33 -14.40 2.43
CA LEU A 39 -8.29 -15.39 2.93
C LEU A 39 -9.57 -15.43 2.09
N ALA A 40 -10.06 -14.27 1.67
CA ALA A 40 -11.26 -14.17 0.84
C ALA A 40 -11.02 -14.73 -0.58
N LEU A 41 -9.83 -14.56 -1.14
CA LEU A 41 -9.44 -15.17 -2.42
C LEU A 41 -9.28 -16.69 -2.31
N ALA A 42 -8.80 -17.23 -1.18
CA ALA A 42 -8.66 -18.66 -0.97
C ALA A 42 -10.01 -19.41 -1.01
N VAL A 43 -11.11 -18.72 -0.75
CA VAL A 43 -12.48 -19.28 -0.81
C VAL A 43 -13.28 -18.77 -2.01
N ASP A 44 -12.60 -18.20 -3.02
CA ASP A 44 -13.24 -17.73 -4.25
C ASP A 44 -13.85 -18.92 -5.03
N PRO A 45 -15.07 -18.81 -5.53
CA PRO A 45 -15.67 -19.89 -6.33
C PRO A 45 -14.87 -20.11 -7.61
N SER A 46 -14.73 -21.38 -8.00
CA SER A 46 -14.03 -21.77 -9.22
C SER A 46 -14.68 -21.16 -10.47
N GLU A 47 -13.86 -20.80 -11.45
CA GLU A 47 -14.37 -20.29 -12.72
C GLU A 47 -15.24 -21.34 -13.42
N LYS A 48 -16.38 -20.91 -14.01
CA LYS A 48 -17.32 -21.78 -14.72
C LYS A 48 -16.67 -22.54 -15.89
N ASP A 49 -15.60 -21.97 -16.48
CA ASP A 49 -14.91 -22.53 -17.65
C ASP A 49 -13.75 -23.47 -17.27
N ILE A 50 -13.54 -23.79 -16.00
CA ILE A 50 -12.36 -24.55 -15.54
C ILE A 50 -12.34 -25.96 -16.15
N MET A 51 -13.51 -26.57 -16.33
CA MET A 51 -13.65 -27.92 -16.92
C MET A 51 -13.42 -27.95 -18.44
N ASN A 52 -13.50 -26.81 -19.12
CA ASN A 52 -13.27 -26.68 -20.56
C ASN A 52 -11.79 -26.38 -20.89
N ARG A 53 -10.95 -26.18 -19.89
CA ARG A 53 -9.52 -25.90 -20.06
C ARG A 53 -8.71 -27.20 -20.15
N LYS A 54 -7.67 -27.19 -20.97
CA LYS A 54 -6.72 -28.31 -21.04
C LYS A 54 -6.05 -28.47 -19.65
N PRO A 55 -5.86 -29.72 -19.19
CA PRO A 55 -5.16 -30.00 -17.92
C PRO A 55 -3.76 -29.38 -17.92
N LEU A 56 -3.33 -28.90 -16.77
CA LEU A 56 -1.96 -28.44 -16.56
C LEU A 56 -1.00 -29.62 -16.67
N LYS A 57 0.18 -29.40 -17.24
CA LYS A 57 1.22 -30.44 -17.33
C LYS A 57 1.67 -30.83 -15.92
N PRO A 58 1.87 -32.15 -15.61
CA PRO A 58 2.17 -32.62 -14.25
C PRO A 58 3.42 -32.01 -13.61
N LYS A 59 4.35 -31.47 -14.39
CA LYS A 59 5.60 -30.82 -13.94
C LYS A 59 5.56 -29.29 -14.06
N GLN A 60 4.40 -28.69 -14.30
CA GLN A 60 4.29 -27.25 -14.41
C GLN A 60 4.19 -26.64 -13.01
N GLY A 61 5.23 -25.89 -12.59
CA GLY A 61 5.22 -25.16 -11.33
C GLY A 61 4.13 -24.07 -11.30
N VAL A 62 3.84 -23.56 -10.10
CA VAL A 62 2.85 -22.49 -9.88
C VAL A 62 3.22 -21.24 -10.68
N PHE A 63 4.52 -20.93 -10.78
CA PHE A 63 5.01 -19.78 -11.54
C PHE A 63 5.23 -20.13 -13.02
N THR A 64 4.25 -19.80 -13.86
CA THR A 64 4.43 -19.81 -15.31
C THR A 64 5.10 -18.52 -15.76
N LYS A 65 5.79 -18.52 -16.92
CA LYS A 65 6.48 -17.33 -17.47
C LYS A 65 5.54 -16.11 -17.54
N GLY A 66 4.30 -16.29 -17.98
CA GLY A 66 3.32 -15.20 -18.05
C GLY A 66 2.86 -14.70 -16.68
N MET A 67 2.71 -15.57 -15.69
CA MET A 67 2.37 -15.20 -14.32
C MET A 67 3.51 -14.44 -13.66
N THR A 68 4.74 -14.94 -13.77
CA THR A 68 5.93 -14.28 -13.22
C THR A 68 6.09 -12.86 -13.78
N PHE A 69 5.95 -12.70 -15.11
CA PHE A 69 6.03 -11.38 -15.72
C PHE A 69 5.00 -10.41 -15.16
N ARG A 70 3.75 -10.86 -14.97
CA ARG A 70 2.69 -10.02 -14.39
C ARG A 70 2.99 -9.61 -12.96
N VAL A 71 3.38 -10.56 -12.12
CA VAL A 71 3.70 -10.28 -10.70
C VAL A 71 4.82 -9.25 -10.60
N VAL A 72 5.89 -9.40 -11.39
CA VAL A 72 7.00 -8.45 -11.41
C VAL A 72 6.56 -7.08 -11.92
N TYR A 73 5.84 -7.03 -13.05
CA TYR A 73 5.34 -5.78 -13.61
C TYR A 73 4.41 -5.04 -12.65
N GLN A 74 3.46 -5.74 -12.05
CA GLN A 74 2.50 -5.16 -11.10
C GLN A 74 3.18 -4.70 -9.82
N GLY A 75 4.14 -5.48 -9.29
CA GLY A 75 4.93 -5.08 -8.11
C GLY A 75 5.75 -3.82 -8.36
N ILE A 76 6.45 -3.73 -9.50
CA ILE A 76 7.19 -2.54 -9.91
C ILE A 76 6.23 -1.34 -10.06
N MET A 77 5.08 -1.52 -10.68
CA MET A 77 4.08 -0.48 -10.86
C MET A 77 3.61 0.10 -9.51
N ILE A 78 3.20 -0.76 -8.57
CA ILE A 78 2.75 -0.33 -7.25
C ILE A 78 3.90 0.36 -6.49
N GLY A 79 5.11 -0.21 -6.54
CA GLY A 79 6.29 0.39 -5.92
C GLY A 79 6.61 1.79 -6.46
N VAL A 80 6.52 1.99 -7.78
CA VAL A 80 6.72 3.30 -8.41
C VAL A 80 5.64 4.30 -7.99
N ILE A 81 4.37 3.89 -7.97
CA ILE A 81 3.26 4.76 -7.53
C ILE A 81 3.44 5.16 -6.06
N THR A 82 3.84 4.23 -5.20
CA THR A 82 4.13 4.49 -3.79
C THR A 82 5.29 5.47 -3.62
N LEU A 83 6.35 5.32 -4.43
CA LEU A 83 7.48 6.25 -4.40
C LEU A 83 7.10 7.64 -4.91
N ILE A 84 6.25 7.73 -5.94
CA ILE A 84 5.70 9.01 -6.41
C ILE A 84 4.90 9.68 -5.29
N ALA A 85 4.04 8.94 -4.56
CA ALA A 85 3.30 9.46 -3.43
C ALA A 85 4.24 10.04 -2.35
N PHE A 86 5.32 9.34 -2.04
CA PHE A 86 6.34 9.82 -1.11
C PHE A 86 6.99 11.13 -1.57
N ILE A 87 7.41 11.21 -2.84
CA ILE A 87 8.04 12.41 -3.40
C ILE A 87 7.06 13.60 -3.41
N ILE A 88 5.79 13.38 -3.73
CA ILE A 88 4.77 14.42 -3.68
C ILE A 88 4.62 14.96 -2.26
N GLY A 89 4.58 14.08 -1.25
CA GLY A 89 4.53 14.49 0.15
C GLY A 89 5.75 15.31 0.59
N LEU A 90 6.95 14.97 0.13
CA LEU A 90 8.15 15.77 0.35
C LEU A 90 8.09 17.15 -0.31
N ALA A 91 7.38 17.27 -1.42
CA ALA A 91 7.24 18.52 -2.17
C ALA A 91 6.11 19.43 -1.64
N THR A 92 5.43 19.05 -0.54
CA THR A 92 4.35 19.85 0.06
C THR A 92 4.83 21.26 0.40
N PRO A 93 4.12 22.32 -0.03
CA PRO A 93 4.48 23.70 0.25
C PRO A 93 4.47 24.02 1.75
N GLU A 94 5.40 24.84 2.22
CA GLU A 94 5.55 25.17 3.66
C GLU A 94 4.32 25.86 4.27
N ASN A 95 3.58 26.61 3.45
CA ASN A 95 2.35 27.30 3.89
C ASN A 95 1.17 26.35 4.17
N GLU A 96 1.26 25.10 3.73
CA GLU A 96 0.24 24.06 3.94
C GLU A 96 0.62 23.04 5.03
N LEU A 97 1.84 23.15 5.58
CA LEU A 97 2.32 22.20 6.58
C LEU A 97 1.55 22.32 7.88
N PRO A 98 1.07 21.20 8.46
CA PRO A 98 0.48 21.19 9.78
C PRO A 98 1.54 21.42 10.86
N VAL A 99 1.16 22.03 11.97
CA VAL A 99 2.03 22.09 13.16
C VAL A 99 1.96 20.75 13.86
N VAL A 100 3.07 20.01 13.85
CA VAL A 100 3.19 18.70 14.49
C VAL A 100 4.03 18.84 15.76
N GLN A 101 3.49 18.39 16.89
CA GLN A 101 4.16 18.35 18.17
C GLN A 101 4.36 16.90 18.60
N VAL A 102 5.58 16.55 18.94
CA VAL A 102 5.95 15.21 19.42
C VAL A 102 6.41 15.34 20.89
N THR A 103 5.86 14.46 21.72
CA THR A 103 6.30 14.36 23.12
C THR A 103 7.42 13.33 23.17
N GLU A 104 8.63 13.76 23.51
CA GLU A 104 9.77 12.88 23.72
C GLU A 104 9.59 12.00 24.97
N ALA A 105 10.35 10.90 25.05
CA ALA A 105 10.30 9.98 26.18
C ALA A 105 10.63 10.63 27.55
N ASN A 106 11.29 11.78 27.52
CA ASN A 106 11.62 12.62 28.69
C ASN A 106 10.48 13.58 29.09
N GLY A 107 9.33 13.56 28.37
CA GLY A 107 8.17 14.43 28.63
C GLY A 107 8.29 15.84 28.00
N ILE A 108 9.36 16.14 27.28
CA ILE A 108 9.52 17.41 26.57
C ILE A 108 8.70 17.38 25.29
N VAL A 109 7.89 18.42 25.07
CA VAL A 109 7.15 18.61 23.81
C VAL A 109 8.02 19.41 22.85
N ARG A 110 8.37 18.81 21.70
CA ARG A 110 9.11 19.45 20.62
C ARG A 110 8.20 19.64 19.39
N THR A 111 8.27 20.81 18.80
CA THR A 111 7.64 21.03 17.48
C THR A 111 8.61 20.55 16.40
N LEU A 112 8.12 19.74 15.47
CA LEU A 112 8.92 19.27 14.34
C LEU A 112 9.29 20.42 13.40
N SER A 113 10.46 20.33 12.79
CA SER A 113 10.88 21.25 11.72
C SER A 113 10.06 21.02 10.45
N ALA A 114 10.04 22.00 9.54
CA ALA A 114 9.32 21.88 8.27
C ALA A 114 9.77 20.66 7.46
N GLU A 115 11.06 20.36 7.43
CA GLU A 115 11.60 19.21 6.71
C GLU A 115 11.17 17.87 7.34
N GLU A 116 11.15 17.78 8.67
CA GLU A 116 10.67 16.58 9.37
C GLU A 116 9.18 16.34 9.08
N VAL A 117 8.36 17.39 9.08
CA VAL A 117 6.92 17.31 8.76
C VAL A 117 6.70 16.86 7.30
N LYS A 118 7.47 17.37 6.33
CA LYS A 118 7.39 16.92 4.94
C LYS A 118 7.69 15.43 4.80
N VAL A 119 8.70 14.92 5.52
CA VAL A 119 9.05 13.51 5.54
C VAL A 119 7.88 12.67 6.10
N GLU A 120 7.29 13.08 7.23
CA GLU A 120 6.13 12.38 7.80
C GLU A 120 4.91 12.41 6.85
N ILE A 121 4.65 13.52 6.17
CA ILE A 121 3.60 13.61 5.13
C ILE A 121 3.90 12.63 4.00
N GLY A 122 5.13 12.60 3.50
CA GLY A 122 5.54 11.67 2.44
C GLY A 122 5.35 10.22 2.86
N GLN A 123 5.77 9.85 4.07
CA GLN A 123 5.58 8.51 4.64
C GLN A 123 4.10 8.15 4.80
N ALA A 124 3.28 9.06 5.28
CA ALA A 124 1.85 8.86 5.43
C ALA A 124 1.14 8.66 4.07
N MET A 125 1.50 9.45 3.06
CA MET A 125 1.01 9.30 1.69
C MET A 125 1.43 7.97 1.08
N ALA A 126 2.72 7.60 1.18
CA ALA A 126 3.25 6.33 0.68
C ALA A 126 2.55 5.14 1.35
N PHE A 127 2.40 5.15 2.67
CA PHE A 127 1.71 4.12 3.43
C PHE A 127 0.25 3.97 2.99
N THR A 128 -0.47 5.09 2.88
CA THR A 128 -1.89 5.10 2.49
C THR A 128 -2.07 4.62 1.05
N VAL A 129 -1.25 5.12 0.13
CA VAL A 129 -1.30 4.71 -1.28
C VAL A 129 -0.97 3.24 -1.42
N LEU A 130 0.08 2.73 -0.77
CA LEU A 130 0.44 1.32 -0.84
C LEU A 130 -0.71 0.44 -0.32
N ALA A 131 -1.17 0.68 0.91
CA ALA A 131 -2.21 -0.11 1.54
C ALA A 131 -3.53 -0.12 0.75
N LEU A 132 -4.02 1.04 0.32
CA LEU A 132 -5.30 1.12 -0.39
C LEU A 132 -5.19 0.68 -1.86
N SER A 133 -4.04 0.92 -2.53
CA SER A 133 -3.84 0.46 -3.90
C SER A 133 -3.78 -1.07 -3.98
N GLU A 134 -3.20 -1.76 -2.99
CA GLU A 134 -3.22 -3.22 -2.89
C GLU A 134 -4.64 -3.76 -2.72
N LEU A 135 -5.46 -3.13 -1.86
CA LEU A 135 -6.86 -3.50 -1.68
C LEU A 135 -7.69 -3.34 -2.96
N VAL A 136 -7.43 -2.28 -3.71
CA VAL A 136 -8.08 -2.04 -5.00
C VAL A 136 -7.55 -3.02 -6.05
N HIS A 137 -6.25 -3.29 -6.04
CA HIS A 137 -5.58 -4.17 -6.97
C HIS A 137 -5.98 -5.65 -6.83
N VAL A 138 -6.42 -6.09 -5.64
CA VAL A 138 -6.86 -7.48 -5.42
C VAL A 138 -7.98 -7.89 -6.37
N PHE A 139 -8.85 -6.96 -6.79
CA PHE A 139 -9.88 -7.23 -7.77
C PHE A 139 -9.32 -7.47 -9.18
N ASN A 140 -8.17 -6.86 -9.52
CA ASN A 140 -7.46 -7.09 -10.78
C ASN A 140 -6.80 -8.46 -10.83
N ILE A 141 -6.26 -8.94 -9.70
CA ILE A 141 -5.56 -10.23 -9.62
C ILE A 141 -6.53 -11.39 -9.73
N ARG A 142 -7.78 -11.22 -9.31
CA ARG A 142 -8.82 -12.25 -9.32
C ARG A 142 -9.02 -12.88 -10.69
N ASN A 143 -8.89 -12.12 -11.76
CA ASN A 143 -9.07 -12.65 -13.12
C ASN A 143 -7.95 -12.20 -14.07
N ASN A 144 -7.10 -13.16 -14.45
CA ASN A 144 -5.91 -12.90 -15.26
C ASN A 144 -6.18 -12.63 -16.75
N LYS A 145 -7.42 -12.81 -17.23
CA LYS A 145 -7.74 -12.76 -18.67
C LYS A 145 -8.93 -11.87 -19.02
N LYS A 146 -9.67 -11.42 -18.05
CA LYS A 146 -10.88 -10.63 -18.26
C LYS A 146 -10.79 -9.34 -17.45
N SER A 147 -11.19 -8.22 -18.04
CA SER A 147 -11.36 -6.95 -17.35
C SER A 147 -12.23 -7.11 -16.10
N ILE A 148 -11.95 -6.34 -15.05
CA ILE A 148 -12.75 -6.30 -13.81
C ILE A 148 -14.23 -6.10 -14.13
N PHE A 149 -14.53 -5.22 -15.07
CA PHE A 149 -15.90 -4.88 -15.47
C PHE A 149 -16.66 -6.06 -16.13
N LYS A 150 -15.94 -6.97 -16.80
CA LYS A 150 -16.53 -8.18 -17.42
C LYS A 150 -16.67 -9.34 -16.43
N THR A 151 -15.80 -9.41 -15.44
CA THR A 151 -15.82 -10.49 -14.43
C THR A 151 -16.90 -10.26 -13.39
N GLY A 152 -17.30 -9.01 -13.17
CA GLY A 152 -18.28 -8.61 -12.15
C GLY A 152 -17.64 -8.51 -10.76
N ILE A 153 -17.51 -7.29 -10.28
CA ILE A 153 -16.91 -6.99 -8.96
C ILE A 153 -17.69 -7.68 -7.83
N PHE A 154 -19.01 -7.78 -7.97
CA PHE A 154 -19.93 -8.26 -6.94
C PHE A 154 -20.06 -9.78 -6.85
N ASN A 155 -19.35 -10.57 -7.66
CA ASN A 155 -19.49 -12.02 -7.68
C ASN A 155 -18.89 -12.73 -6.44
N ASN A 156 -18.02 -12.07 -5.68
CA ASN A 156 -17.47 -12.59 -4.42
C ASN A 156 -17.77 -11.61 -3.28
N SER A 157 -18.86 -11.84 -2.58
CA SER A 157 -19.25 -11.02 -1.41
C SER A 157 -18.26 -11.10 -0.26
N LYS A 158 -17.53 -12.22 -0.11
CA LYS A 158 -16.50 -12.38 0.93
C LYS A 158 -15.28 -11.50 0.64
N LEU A 159 -14.87 -11.40 -0.62
CA LEU A 159 -13.78 -10.51 -1.03
C LEU A 159 -14.18 -9.03 -0.83
N ILE A 160 -15.39 -8.65 -1.19
CA ILE A 160 -15.88 -7.29 -0.95
C ILE A 160 -15.89 -6.98 0.55
N LEU A 161 -16.42 -7.90 1.37
CA LEU A 161 -16.44 -7.72 2.82
C LEU A 161 -15.02 -7.57 3.39
N ALA A 162 -14.09 -8.43 2.99
CA ALA A 162 -12.70 -8.36 3.41
C ALA A 162 -12.06 -7.01 3.03
N THR A 163 -12.24 -6.58 1.78
CA THR A 163 -11.71 -5.29 1.29
C THR A 163 -12.32 -4.11 2.04
N VAL A 164 -13.64 -4.11 2.27
CA VAL A 164 -14.32 -3.03 3.03
C VAL A 164 -13.85 -3.00 4.47
N VAL A 165 -13.68 -4.16 5.12
CA VAL A 165 -13.17 -4.23 6.50
C VAL A 165 -11.73 -3.72 6.54
N SER A 166 -10.84 -4.18 5.65
CA SER A 166 -9.45 -3.72 5.60
C SER A 166 -9.35 -2.22 5.32
N ALA A 167 -10.11 -1.71 4.36
CA ALA A 167 -10.18 -0.28 4.07
C ALA A 167 -10.73 0.53 5.27
N GLY A 168 -11.77 0.01 5.93
CA GLY A 168 -12.32 0.61 7.15
C GLY A 168 -11.28 0.69 8.27
N LEU A 169 -10.52 -0.38 8.50
CA LEU A 169 -9.43 -0.40 9.50
C LEU A 169 -8.32 0.58 9.12
N MET A 170 -8.01 0.72 7.83
CA MET A 170 -7.04 1.72 7.37
C MET A 170 -7.54 3.16 7.63
N LEU A 171 -8.81 3.44 7.36
CA LEU A 171 -9.42 4.73 7.68
C LEU A 171 -9.40 5.01 9.18
N VAL A 172 -9.65 4.00 10.02
CA VAL A 172 -9.54 4.11 11.49
C VAL A 172 -8.14 4.58 11.90
N VAL A 173 -7.08 4.03 11.30
CA VAL A 173 -5.69 4.47 11.56
C VAL A 173 -5.48 5.92 11.12
N LEU A 174 -6.03 6.32 9.97
CA LEU A 174 -5.85 7.67 9.43
C LEU A 174 -6.62 8.75 10.21
N PHE A 175 -7.78 8.42 10.78
CA PHE A 175 -8.66 9.42 11.40
C PHE A 175 -8.63 9.45 12.92
N ILE A 176 -8.27 8.34 13.61
CA ILE A 176 -8.21 8.32 15.06
C ILE A 176 -6.87 8.88 15.54
N PRO A 177 -6.85 10.00 16.30
CA PRO A 177 -5.61 10.69 16.70
C PRO A 177 -4.62 9.79 17.46
N ALA A 178 -5.13 8.91 18.34
CA ALA A 178 -4.29 8.00 19.12
C ALA A 178 -3.51 7.02 18.23
N LEU A 179 -4.17 6.48 17.19
CA LEU A 179 -3.54 5.57 16.23
C LEU A 179 -2.60 6.33 15.29
N ARG A 180 -3.00 7.50 14.81
CA ARG A 180 -2.13 8.34 13.98
C ARG A 180 -0.78 8.62 14.65
N ASN A 181 -0.78 8.91 15.93
CA ASN A 181 0.46 9.14 16.68
C ASN A 181 1.35 7.89 16.73
N ILE A 182 0.77 6.70 16.89
CA ILE A 182 1.50 5.43 16.88
C ILE A 182 2.15 5.17 15.52
N PHE A 183 1.45 5.52 14.44
CA PHE A 183 1.90 5.32 13.06
C PHE A 183 2.69 6.52 12.51
N SER A 184 2.94 7.56 13.30
CA SER A 184 3.60 8.80 12.86
C SER A 184 2.95 9.41 11.62
N ILE A 185 1.62 9.48 11.63
CA ILE A 185 0.83 10.03 10.52
C ILE A 185 0.38 11.45 10.89
N PRO A 186 0.88 12.51 10.25
CA PRO A 186 0.41 13.88 10.47
C PRO A 186 -0.99 14.12 9.87
N VAL A 187 -1.61 15.25 10.19
CA VAL A 187 -2.82 15.68 9.46
C VAL A 187 -2.42 16.03 8.04
N LEU A 188 -2.89 15.24 7.07
CA LEU A 188 -2.60 15.52 5.67
C LEU A 188 -3.34 16.78 5.19
N PRO A 189 -2.69 17.69 4.49
CA PRO A 189 -3.33 18.79 3.77
C PRO A 189 -4.37 18.28 2.77
N ALA A 190 -5.40 19.07 2.51
CA ALA A 190 -6.49 18.66 1.62
C ALA A 190 -6.00 18.29 0.21
N MET A 191 -4.98 18.99 -0.30
CA MET A 191 -4.39 18.71 -1.61
C MET A 191 -3.70 17.34 -1.62
N ASN A 192 -2.91 17.02 -0.59
CA ASN A 192 -2.26 15.72 -0.46
C ASN A 192 -3.27 14.56 -0.30
N ILE A 193 -4.42 14.80 0.31
CA ILE A 193 -5.50 13.80 0.37
C ILE A 193 -6.04 13.54 -1.05
N LEU A 194 -6.29 14.57 -1.84
CA LEU A 194 -6.77 14.44 -3.22
C LEU A 194 -5.77 13.67 -4.09
N GLU A 195 -4.50 14.03 -4.00
CA GLU A 195 -3.40 13.34 -4.72
C GLU A 195 -3.29 11.88 -4.31
N THR A 196 -3.39 11.59 -3.01
CA THR A 196 -3.42 10.22 -2.47
C THR A 196 -4.56 9.41 -3.07
N VAL A 197 -5.78 9.97 -3.11
CA VAL A 197 -6.95 9.30 -3.69
C VAL A 197 -6.74 9.01 -5.18
N ILE A 198 -6.22 9.97 -5.95
CA ILE A 198 -5.91 9.75 -7.37
C ILE A 198 -4.91 8.60 -7.55
N LEU A 199 -3.82 8.60 -6.77
CA LEU A 199 -2.78 7.58 -6.87
C LEU A 199 -3.27 6.18 -6.48
N VAL A 200 -4.19 6.06 -5.52
CA VAL A 200 -4.79 4.78 -5.11
C VAL A 200 -5.51 4.09 -6.27
N PHE A 201 -6.15 4.84 -7.17
CA PHE A 201 -6.87 4.27 -8.30
C PHE A 201 -6.02 4.09 -9.57
N MET A 202 -4.80 4.62 -9.61
CA MET A 202 -3.90 4.48 -10.77
C MET A 202 -3.63 3.03 -11.18
N PRO A 203 -3.44 2.04 -10.28
CA PRO A 203 -3.23 0.65 -10.68
C PRO A 203 -4.38 0.08 -11.53
N ILE A 204 -5.63 0.44 -11.23
CA ILE A 204 -6.76 0.00 -12.07
C ILE A 204 -6.63 0.55 -13.48
N VAL A 205 -6.40 1.86 -13.58
CA VAL A 205 -6.31 2.53 -14.89
C VAL A 205 -5.18 1.94 -15.73
N VAL A 206 -4.00 1.76 -15.14
CA VAL A 206 -2.83 1.22 -15.85
C VAL A 206 -3.08 -0.22 -16.32
N ILE A 207 -3.69 -1.06 -15.48
CA ILE A 207 -3.94 -2.47 -15.83
C ILE A 207 -5.04 -2.58 -16.90
N GLU A 208 -6.14 -1.84 -16.77
CA GLU A 208 -7.20 -1.85 -17.78
C GLU A 208 -6.70 -1.34 -19.12
N LEU A 209 -5.87 -0.30 -19.15
CA LEU A 209 -5.21 0.15 -20.40
C LEU A 209 -4.26 -0.91 -20.97
N SER A 210 -3.51 -1.62 -20.13
CA SER A 210 -2.64 -2.74 -20.56
C SER A 210 -3.45 -3.89 -21.17
N LEU A 211 -4.64 -4.17 -20.64
CA LEU A 211 -5.51 -5.25 -21.18
C LEU A 211 -6.17 -4.90 -22.53
N ILE A 212 -6.25 -3.62 -22.88
CA ILE A 212 -6.77 -3.18 -24.18
C ILE A 212 -5.72 -3.40 -25.30
N HIS A 213 -4.43 -3.40 -24.93
CA HIS A 213 -3.31 -3.52 -25.88
C HIS A 213 -2.77 -4.95 -26.05
N ILE A 214 -3.30 -5.94 -25.33
CA ILE A 214 -2.96 -7.37 -25.43
C ILE A 214 -4.14 -8.15 -26.02
#